data_bf8cbf8e4aa598db39e367a4359740bd
#
_entry.id   bf8cbf8e4aa598db39e367a4359740bd
#
_cell.length_a   1.000
_cell.length_b   1.000
_cell.length_c   1.000
_cell.angle_alpha   90.00
_cell.angle_beta   90.00
_cell.angle_gamma   90.00
#
_symmetry.space_group_name_H-M   'P 1'
#
loop_
_entity.id
_entity.type
_entity.pdbx_description
1 polymer ?
#
loop_
_entity_poly.entity_id
_entity_poly.type
_entity_poly.pdbx_seq_one_letter_code
_entity_poly.pdbx_strand_id
1 'polypeptide(L)'
;EWADNIITELKGMTNVTVKNRAQIFGYYDHNMLVMSERVTDHLPKSEEFTPKQRLWYIRAKQVVISSGSIERPIVFGNNDTPGVVLASAAKEYMKVYGVLVGKKPIVFTNNDSAYETAIEFKKNNINPIVLDSRQDSNSEIIKEAKSLGIDIKFSHVVVAAKGYKKVKSCDIAEISEDKQNLNQIKNIECDCICVSGFWT
;
A
#
# COMPACT_ATOMS: atom_id res chain seq x y z
N GLU A 1 -2.50 -2.82 21.94
CA GLU A 1 -2.42 -2.08 23.25
C GLU A 1 -3.05 -0.69 23.16
N TRP A 2 -2.56 0.26 22.31
CA TRP A 2 -3.19 1.59 22.18
C TRP A 2 -4.65 1.51 21.66
N ALA A 3 -4.88 0.78 20.58
CA ALA A 3 -6.22 0.61 19.99
C ALA A 3 -7.19 -0.09 20.95
N ASP A 4 -6.71 -1.08 21.72
CA ASP A 4 -7.57 -1.81 22.66
C ASP A 4 -8.00 -0.91 23.83
N ASN A 5 -7.12 -0.04 24.32
CA ASN A 5 -7.42 0.94 25.34
C ASN A 5 -8.49 1.93 24.87
N ILE A 6 -8.34 2.49 23.66
CA ILE A 6 -9.34 3.39 23.07
C ILE A 6 -10.69 2.70 22.86
N ILE A 7 -10.70 1.46 22.37
CA ILE A 7 -11.95 0.69 22.19
C ILE A 7 -12.63 0.46 23.55
N THR A 8 -11.85 0.17 24.59
CA THR A 8 -12.39 -0.04 25.94
C THR A 8 -12.99 1.24 26.49
N GLU A 9 -12.31 2.37 26.35
CA GLU A 9 -12.81 3.68 26.74
C GLU A 9 -14.13 4.02 26.01
N LEU A 10 -14.14 3.88 24.68
CA LEU A 10 -15.34 4.15 23.86
C LEU A 10 -16.54 3.27 24.25
N LYS A 11 -16.31 2.00 24.56
CA LYS A 11 -17.37 1.08 25.01
C LYS A 11 -17.94 1.46 26.39
N GLY A 12 -17.17 2.15 27.22
CA GLY A 12 -17.61 2.68 28.51
C GLY A 12 -18.50 3.93 28.41
N MET A 13 -18.54 4.59 27.25
CA MET A 13 -19.35 5.80 27.06
C MET A 13 -20.78 5.46 26.69
N THR A 14 -21.76 6.00 27.43
CA THR A 14 -23.20 5.72 27.24
C THR A 14 -23.78 6.24 25.92
N ASN A 15 -23.14 7.26 25.34
CA ASN A 15 -23.54 7.91 24.07
C ASN A 15 -22.78 7.36 22.85
N VAL A 16 -21.96 6.33 23.01
CA VAL A 16 -21.15 5.73 21.92
C VAL A 16 -21.58 4.29 21.67
N THR A 17 -21.75 3.93 20.40
CA THR A 17 -22.00 2.55 19.97
C THR A 17 -20.87 2.09 19.07
N VAL A 18 -20.07 1.11 19.53
CA VAL A 18 -19.01 0.48 18.76
C VAL A 18 -19.52 -0.81 18.12
N LYS A 19 -19.49 -0.88 16.81
CA LYS A 19 -19.87 -2.07 16.03
C LYS A 19 -18.65 -2.73 15.40
N ASN A 20 -18.30 -3.91 15.90
CA ASN A 20 -17.28 -4.77 15.29
C ASN A 20 -17.89 -5.65 14.20
N ARG A 21 -17.09 -6.11 13.25
CA ARG A 21 -17.53 -6.94 12.12
C ARG A 21 -18.69 -6.30 11.35
N ALA A 22 -18.66 -4.98 11.24
CA ALA A 22 -19.66 -4.19 10.58
C ALA A 22 -19.01 -3.39 9.45
N GLN A 23 -19.57 -3.48 8.26
CA GLN A 23 -19.08 -2.81 7.07
C GLN A 23 -20.15 -1.90 6.50
N ILE A 24 -19.84 -0.62 6.35
CA ILE A 24 -20.66 0.30 5.58
C ILE A 24 -20.33 0.06 4.11
N PHE A 25 -21.33 -0.23 3.31
CA PHE A 25 -21.18 -0.49 1.87
C PHE A 25 -22.03 0.43 1.00
N GLY A 26 -22.84 1.31 1.62
CA GLY A 26 -23.64 2.33 0.93
C GLY A 26 -23.66 3.63 1.69
N TYR A 27 -23.48 4.74 0.95
CA TYR A 27 -23.65 6.10 1.43
C TYR A 27 -24.52 6.84 0.42
N TYR A 28 -25.68 7.29 0.85
CA TYR A 28 -26.75 7.82 0.02
C TYR A 28 -27.15 9.24 0.48
N ASP A 29 -28.07 9.84 -0.25
CA ASP A 29 -28.56 11.18 0.05
C ASP A 29 -29.03 11.34 1.49
N HIS A 30 -28.91 12.56 2.01
CA HIS A 30 -29.28 12.93 3.38
C HIS A 30 -28.53 12.13 4.47
N ASN A 31 -27.25 11.84 4.23
CA ASN A 31 -26.38 11.08 5.15
C ASN A 31 -27.00 9.74 5.58
N MET A 32 -27.66 9.06 4.65
CA MET A 32 -28.14 7.70 4.87
C MET A 32 -27.03 6.70 4.56
N LEU A 33 -26.70 5.88 5.53
CA LEU A 33 -25.69 4.82 5.43
C LEU A 33 -26.38 3.46 5.48
N VAL A 34 -25.87 2.52 4.70
CA VAL A 34 -26.27 1.11 4.78
C VAL A 34 -25.07 0.30 5.25
N MET A 35 -25.26 -0.46 6.32
CA MET A 35 -24.23 -1.22 6.99
C MET A 35 -24.65 -2.68 7.17
N SER A 36 -23.79 -3.60 6.81
CA SER A 36 -23.92 -5.03 7.13
C SER A 36 -23.11 -5.36 8.37
N GLU A 37 -23.76 -5.93 9.38
CA GLU A 37 -23.15 -6.45 10.60
C GLU A 37 -23.15 -7.98 10.54
N ARG A 38 -21.98 -8.61 10.69
CA ARG A 38 -21.84 -10.06 10.83
C ARG A 38 -22.08 -10.44 12.29
N VAL A 39 -23.25 -11.02 12.58
CA VAL A 39 -23.67 -11.32 13.96
C VAL A 39 -23.15 -12.69 14.39
N THR A 40 -23.49 -13.75 13.67
CA THR A 40 -23.12 -15.13 14.02
C THR A 40 -22.52 -15.93 12.84
N ASP A 41 -22.48 -15.38 11.63
CA ASP A 41 -21.99 -16.08 10.44
C ASP A 41 -20.48 -16.42 10.50
N HIS A 42 -19.75 -15.83 11.43
CA HIS A 42 -18.34 -16.09 11.72
C HIS A 42 -18.11 -17.15 12.80
N LEU A 43 -19.20 -17.64 13.44
CA LEU A 43 -19.14 -18.63 14.50
C LEU A 43 -19.37 -20.03 13.94
N PRO A 44 -18.66 -21.05 14.43
CA PRO A 44 -18.86 -22.44 13.99
C PRO A 44 -20.24 -23.00 14.40
N LYS A 45 -20.82 -22.49 15.47
CA LYS A 45 -22.18 -22.76 15.94
C LYS A 45 -22.82 -21.47 16.42
N SER A 46 -24.09 -21.29 16.12
CA SER A 46 -24.92 -20.20 16.64
C SER A 46 -26.16 -20.79 17.31
N GLU A 47 -26.72 -20.04 18.26
CA GLU A 47 -28.01 -20.39 18.85
C GLU A 47 -29.11 -20.37 17.78
N GLU A 48 -30.11 -21.26 17.95
CA GLU A 48 -31.24 -21.31 17.07
C GLU A 48 -31.99 -19.97 17.06
N PHE A 49 -32.45 -19.55 15.87
CA PHE A 49 -33.11 -18.26 15.63
C PHE A 49 -32.25 -17.00 15.81
N THR A 50 -30.93 -17.11 16.02
CA THR A 50 -30.05 -15.94 16.01
C THR A 50 -29.71 -15.54 14.58
N PRO A 51 -29.84 -14.25 14.20
CA PRO A 51 -29.55 -13.81 12.85
C PRO A 51 -28.06 -14.00 12.51
N LYS A 52 -27.76 -14.48 11.31
CA LYS A 52 -26.38 -14.61 10.80
C LYS A 52 -25.79 -13.23 10.51
N GLN A 53 -26.58 -12.40 9.88
CA GLN A 53 -26.21 -11.04 9.51
C GLN A 53 -27.37 -10.08 9.81
N ARG A 54 -27.06 -8.82 10.03
CA ARG A 54 -28.05 -7.75 10.25
C ARG A 54 -27.73 -6.60 9.32
N LEU A 55 -28.76 -6.13 8.63
CA LEU A 55 -28.68 -4.93 7.81
C LEU A 55 -29.17 -3.73 8.64
N TRP A 56 -28.36 -2.67 8.65
CA TRP A 56 -28.67 -1.43 9.32
C TRP A 56 -28.88 -0.32 8.30
N TYR A 57 -29.95 0.43 8.47
CA TYR A 57 -30.17 1.71 7.81
C TYR A 57 -29.96 2.81 8.83
N ILE A 58 -28.91 3.60 8.65
CA ILE A 58 -28.47 4.60 9.61
C ILE A 58 -28.63 5.97 8.96
N ARG A 59 -29.38 6.84 9.57
CA ARG A 59 -29.45 8.26 9.17
C ARG A 59 -28.68 9.09 10.18
N ALA A 60 -27.56 9.68 9.72
CA ALA A 60 -26.68 10.47 10.55
C ALA A 60 -26.86 11.97 10.30
N LYS A 61 -26.59 12.80 11.31
CA LYS A 61 -26.48 14.25 11.13
C LYS A 61 -25.17 14.62 10.42
N GLN A 62 -24.09 13.91 10.77
CA GLN A 62 -22.76 14.06 10.20
C GLN A 62 -22.11 12.69 10.04
N VAL A 63 -21.26 12.53 9.05
CA VAL A 63 -20.50 11.32 8.78
C VAL A 63 -19.04 11.67 8.69
N VAL A 64 -18.20 10.96 9.46
CA VAL A 64 -16.73 11.05 9.38
C VAL A 64 -16.23 9.76 8.76
N ILE A 65 -15.53 9.87 7.64
CA ILE A 65 -14.95 8.73 6.92
C ILE A 65 -13.47 8.65 7.28
N SER A 66 -13.08 7.58 7.96
CA SER A 66 -11.69 7.29 8.35
C SER A 66 -11.26 5.90 7.86
N SER A 67 -11.61 5.58 6.62
CA SER A 67 -11.38 4.27 6.01
C SER A 67 -9.93 4.03 5.55
N GLY A 68 -9.06 5.02 5.70
CA GLY A 68 -7.70 4.99 5.16
C GLY A 68 -7.67 5.32 3.67
N SER A 69 -6.55 5.01 3.05
CA SER A 69 -6.29 5.25 1.64
C SER A 69 -5.68 4.01 0.97
N ILE A 70 -5.81 3.92 -0.34
CA ILE A 70 -5.25 2.84 -1.15
C ILE A 70 -4.03 3.38 -1.90
N GLU A 71 -2.93 2.63 -1.85
CA GLU A 71 -1.73 2.94 -2.63
C GLU A 71 -2.00 2.79 -4.13
N ARG A 72 -1.62 3.78 -4.91
CA ARG A 72 -1.80 3.77 -6.37
C ARG A 72 -0.54 3.29 -7.06
N PRO A 73 -0.64 2.45 -8.11
CA PRO A 73 0.49 2.12 -8.96
C PRO A 73 0.86 3.32 -9.86
N ILE A 74 2.13 3.38 -10.26
CA ILE A 74 2.58 4.19 -11.40
C ILE A 74 2.48 3.31 -12.65
N VAL A 75 1.94 3.84 -13.74
CA VAL A 75 1.77 3.12 -15.00
C VAL A 75 3.06 3.17 -15.83
N PHE A 76 3.49 2.03 -16.36
CA PHE A 76 4.62 1.88 -17.27
C PHE A 76 4.40 0.65 -18.18
N GLY A 77 5.22 0.46 -19.18
CA GLY A 77 5.07 -0.67 -20.11
C GLY A 77 5.14 -2.02 -19.40
N ASN A 78 4.19 -2.92 -19.68
CA ASN A 78 4.10 -4.28 -19.12
C ASN A 78 4.03 -4.31 -17.58
N ASN A 79 3.41 -3.32 -16.96
CA ASN A 79 3.26 -3.27 -15.50
C ASN A 79 2.33 -4.35 -14.92
N ASP A 80 1.69 -5.14 -15.77
CA ASP A 80 0.87 -6.31 -15.45
C ASP A 80 1.69 -7.62 -15.37
N THR A 81 2.99 -7.56 -15.65
CA THR A 81 3.86 -8.74 -15.56
C THR A 81 3.96 -9.23 -14.10
N PRO A 82 3.76 -10.53 -13.81
CA PRO A 82 3.94 -11.08 -12.48
C PRO A 82 5.31 -10.77 -11.88
N GLY A 83 5.33 -10.20 -10.68
CA GLY A 83 6.51 -9.62 -10.03
C GLY A 83 6.49 -8.10 -9.97
N VAL A 84 5.51 -7.45 -10.62
CA VAL A 84 5.16 -6.06 -10.35
C VAL A 84 4.11 -6.05 -9.24
N VAL A 85 4.39 -5.38 -8.12
CA VAL A 85 3.54 -5.33 -6.93
C VAL A 85 3.52 -3.93 -6.34
N LEU A 86 2.55 -3.60 -5.52
CA LEU A 86 2.57 -2.36 -4.74
C LEU A 86 3.67 -2.41 -3.68
N ALA A 87 4.30 -1.28 -3.42
CA ALA A 87 5.38 -1.20 -2.43
C ALA A 87 4.88 -1.54 -1.02
N SER A 88 3.68 -1.06 -0.64
CA SER A 88 3.07 -1.41 0.64
C SER A 88 2.78 -2.90 0.77
N ALA A 89 2.31 -3.55 -0.31
CA ALA A 89 2.07 -4.99 -0.31
C ALA A 89 3.37 -5.78 -0.12
N ALA A 90 4.45 -5.39 -0.80
CA ALA A 90 5.77 -6.02 -0.61
C ALA A 90 6.24 -5.90 0.85
N LYS A 91 6.09 -4.71 1.47
CA LYS A 91 6.41 -4.50 2.88
C LYS A 91 5.56 -5.38 3.81
N GLU A 92 4.26 -5.48 3.53
CA GLU A 92 3.33 -6.32 4.30
C GLU A 92 3.71 -7.80 4.23
N TYR A 93 4.04 -8.32 3.03
CA TYR A 93 4.51 -9.69 2.87
C TYR A 93 5.76 -9.97 3.71
N MET A 94 6.71 -9.04 3.74
CA MET A 94 7.93 -9.20 4.55
C MET A 94 7.65 -9.12 6.05
N LYS A 95 6.90 -8.12 6.49
CA LYS A 95 6.69 -7.86 7.93
C LYS A 95 5.73 -8.83 8.61
N VAL A 96 4.63 -9.18 7.94
CA VAL A 96 3.55 -9.96 8.54
C VAL A 96 3.69 -11.44 8.23
N TYR A 97 4.07 -11.74 6.99
CA TYR A 97 4.11 -13.14 6.51
C TYR A 97 5.51 -13.72 6.40
N GLY A 98 6.57 -12.92 6.61
CA GLY A 98 7.96 -13.38 6.48
C GLY A 98 8.35 -13.84 5.07
N VAL A 99 7.68 -13.28 4.04
CA VAL A 99 7.87 -13.68 2.64
C VAL A 99 8.55 -12.58 1.85
N LEU A 100 9.66 -12.89 1.20
CA LEU A 100 10.33 -12.02 0.25
C LEU A 100 9.64 -12.12 -1.12
N VAL A 101 9.22 -10.99 -1.68
CA VAL A 101 8.63 -10.92 -3.02
C VAL A 101 9.64 -11.02 -4.14
N GLY A 102 10.93 -10.82 -3.85
CA GLY A 102 12.05 -10.94 -4.77
C GLY A 102 13.40 -10.75 -4.06
N LYS A 103 14.49 -11.08 -4.77
CA LYS A 103 15.88 -10.97 -4.28
C LYS A 103 16.65 -9.82 -4.92
N LYS A 104 16.16 -9.29 -6.04
CA LYS A 104 16.73 -8.14 -6.78
C LYS A 104 15.61 -7.09 -7.00
N PRO A 105 15.10 -6.47 -5.90
CA PRO A 105 13.96 -5.56 -6.00
C PRO A 105 14.36 -4.20 -6.54
N ILE A 106 13.49 -3.66 -7.38
CA ILE A 106 13.43 -2.23 -7.71
C ILE A 106 12.24 -1.63 -7.00
N VAL A 107 12.42 -0.53 -6.29
CA VAL A 107 11.34 0.27 -5.70
C VAL A 107 11.17 1.51 -6.55
N PHE A 108 10.05 1.62 -7.25
CA PHE A 108 9.74 2.74 -8.13
C PHE A 108 8.68 3.64 -7.51
N THR A 109 9.00 4.91 -7.33
CA THR A 109 8.15 5.83 -6.55
C THR A 109 8.22 7.27 -7.02
N ASN A 110 7.23 8.06 -6.54
CA ASN A 110 7.19 9.53 -6.57
C ASN A 110 6.90 10.12 -5.17
N ASN A 111 7.02 9.32 -4.11
CA ASN A 111 6.67 9.73 -2.75
C ASN A 111 7.54 9.04 -1.69
N ASP A 112 7.47 9.50 -0.45
CA ASP A 112 8.33 9.05 0.63
C ASP A 112 7.91 7.69 1.22
N SER A 113 6.65 7.31 1.16
CA SER A 113 6.17 6.09 1.83
C SER A 113 6.80 4.81 1.29
N ALA A 114 7.19 4.78 0.02
CA ALA A 114 7.85 3.63 -0.59
C ALA A 114 9.25 3.34 -0.03
N TYR A 115 9.90 4.33 0.56
CA TYR A 115 11.21 4.14 1.18
C TYR A 115 11.15 3.20 2.39
N GLU A 116 10.02 3.11 3.08
CA GLU A 116 9.83 2.10 4.12
C GLU A 116 9.99 0.68 3.58
N THR A 117 9.51 0.43 2.35
CA THR A 117 9.67 -0.86 1.69
C THR A 117 11.13 -1.14 1.33
N ALA A 118 11.85 -0.15 0.84
CA ALA A 118 13.28 -0.27 0.54
C ALA A 118 14.09 -0.56 1.81
N ILE A 119 13.79 0.15 2.90
CA ILE A 119 14.41 -0.08 4.21
C ILE A 119 14.10 -1.48 4.73
N GLU A 120 12.87 -1.96 4.55
CA GLU A 120 12.48 -3.31 4.96
C GLU A 120 13.24 -4.39 4.19
N PHE A 121 13.43 -4.24 2.87
CA PHE A 121 14.31 -5.12 2.10
C PHE A 121 15.72 -5.12 2.67
N LYS A 122 16.27 -3.95 2.98
CA LYS A 122 17.62 -3.83 3.53
C LYS A 122 17.77 -4.52 4.88
N LYS A 123 16.78 -4.42 5.76
CA LYS A 123 16.72 -5.13 7.04
C LYS A 123 16.71 -6.65 6.87
N ASN A 124 16.19 -7.14 5.74
CA ASN A 124 16.19 -8.56 5.37
C ASN A 124 17.42 -8.96 4.53
N ASN A 125 18.51 -8.18 4.55
CA ASN A 125 19.77 -8.40 3.83
C ASN A 125 19.61 -8.41 2.29
N ILE A 126 18.59 -7.77 1.76
CA ILE A 126 18.39 -7.56 0.32
C ILE A 126 18.77 -6.11 0.00
N ASN A 127 19.48 -5.91 -1.11
CA ASN A 127 19.86 -4.58 -1.56
C ASN A 127 18.90 -4.10 -2.65
N PRO A 128 17.93 -3.23 -2.34
CA PRO A 128 17.04 -2.65 -3.33
C PRO A 128 17.72 -1.51 -4.07
N ILE A 129 17.24 -1.22 -5.29
CA ILE A 129 17.50 0.03 -5.99
C ILE A 129 16.20 0.84 -5.92
N VAL A 130 16.29 2.09 -5.48
CA VAL A 130 15.14 3.02 -5.49
C VAL A 130 15.25 3.92 -6.72
N LEU A 131 14.21 3.94 -7.52
CA LEU A 131 14.01 4.88 -8.63
C LEU A 131 12.94 5.87 -8.21
N ASP A 132 13.34 7.08 -7.95
CA ASP A 132 12.43 8.16 -7.55
C ASP A 132 12.27 9.13 -8.72
N SER A 133 11.05 9.32 -9.19
CA SER A 133 10.78 10.21 -10.32
C SER A 133 10.92 11.70 -9.96
N ARG A 134 11.02 12.04 -8.69
CA ARG A 134 11.29 13.41 -8.23
C ARG A 134 12.73 13.79 -8.50
N GLN A 135 12.99 15.08 -8.71
CA GLN A 135 14.34 15.61 -8.95
C GLN A 135 15.21 15.53 -7.70
N ASP A 136 14.62 15.76 -6.54
CA ASP A 136 15.27 15.66 -5.24
C ASP A 136 14.23 15.52 -4.14
N SER A 137 14.63 14.97 -3.02
CA SER A 137 13.89 14.98 -1.76
C SER A 137 14.84 14.69 -0.61
N ASN A 138 14.61 15.34 0.53
CA ASN A 138 15.50 15.29 1.70
C ASN A 138 14.75 15.07 3.02
N SER A 139 13.71 14.21 2.98
CA SER A 139 12.98 13.81 4.17
C SER A 139 13.80 12.88 5.08
N GLU A 140 13.39 12.76 6.33
CA GLU A 140 14.11 11.93 7.32
C GLU A 140 14.20 10.46 6.88
N ILE A 141 13.14 9.92 6.25
CA ILE A 141 13.16 8.53 5.78
C ILE A 141 14.15 8.32 4.63
N ILE A 142 14.35 9.32 3.78
CA ILE A 142 15.33 9.26 2.70
C ILE A 142 16.76 9.33 3.28
N LYS A 143 16.98 10.14 4.31
CA LYS A 143 18.25 10.18 5.02
C LYS A 143 18.54 8.83 5.68
N GLU A 144 17.54 8.19 6.29
CA GLU A 144 17.67 6.84 6.83
C GLU A 144 18.05 5.85 5.73
N ALA A 145 17.35 5.84 4.60
CA ALA A 145 17.65 4.97 3.48
C ALA A 145 19.08 5.15 2.94
N LYS A 146 19.53 6.41 2.79
CA LYS A 146 20.91 6.74 2.41
C LYS A 146 21.93 6.22 3.43
N SER A 147 21.67 6.38 4.73
CA SER A 147 22.56 5.92 5.80
C SER A 147 22.71 4.39 5.83
N LEU A 148 21.69 3.66 5.39
CA LEU A 148 21.70 2.22 5.23
C LEU A 148 22.41 1.74 3.93
N GLY A 149 22.90 2.66 3.10
CA GLY A 149 23.58 2.34 1.85
C GLY A 149 22.63 1.81 0.77
N ILE A 150 21.39 2.28 0.73
CA ILE A 150 20.44 1.98 -0.36
C ILE A 150 20.81 2.82 -1.58
N ASP A 151 20.90 2.18 -2.78
CA ASP A 151 21.12 2.90 -4.05
C ASP A 151 19.84 3.65 -4.44
N ILE A 152 19.90 4.97 -4.44
CA ILE A 152 18.78 5.86 -4.76
C ILE A 152 19.11 6.67 -6.00
N LYS A 153 18.29 6.58 -7.02
CA LYS A 153 18.38 7.33 -8.27
C LYS A 153 17.20 8.27 -8.39
N PHE A 154 17.41 9.54 -8.15
CA PHE A 154 16.44 10.58 -8.42
C PHE A 154 16.29 10.87 -9.91
N SER A 155 15.21 11.51 -10.30
CA SER A 155 14.85 11.76 -11.70
C SER A 155 14.86 10.51 -12.57
N HIS A 156 14.58 9.34 -12.01
CA HIS A 156 14.56 8.07 -12.74
C HIS A 156 13.19 7.41 -12.71
N VAL A 157 12.84 6.78 -13.82
CA VAL A 157 11.58 6.06 -13.99
C VAL A 157 11.81 4.66 -14.53
N VAL A 158 10.88 3.76 -14.23
CA VAL A 158 10.73 2.51 -14.97
C VAL A 158 9.97 2.81 -16.25
N VAL A 159 10.52 2.42 -17.39
CA VAL A 159 9.90 2.57 -18.71
C VAL A 159 9.05 1.35 -19.05
N ALA A 160 9.60 0.14 -18.83
CA ALA A 160 8.90 -1.11 -19.08
C ALA A 160 9.48 -2.25 -18.25
N ALA A 161 8.61 -3.15 -17.76
CA ALA A 161 9.04 -4.44 -17.25
C ALA A 161 9.35 -5.40 -18.40
N LYS A 162 10.33 -6.29 -18.19
CA LYS A 162 10.74 -7.32 -19.13
C LYS A 162 10.68 -8.70 -18.48
N GLY A 163 10.10 -9.63 -19.21
CA GLY A 163 9.93 -11.04 -18.82
C GLY A 163 8.69 -11.63 -19.48
N TYR A 164 8.52 -12.94 -19.42
CA TYR A 164 7.36 -13.62 -20.01
C TYR A 164 6.40 -14.11 -18.93
N LYS A 165 6.87 -14.97 -18.01
CA LYS A 165 6.04 -15.49 -16.90
C LYS A 165 6.20 -14.70 -15.62
N LYS A 166 7.27 -13.95 -15.50
CA LYS A 166 7.62 -13.09 -14.38
C LYS A 166 8.64 -12.05 -14.80
N VAL A 167 8.78 -11.00 -14.02
CA VAL A 167 9.82 -9.98 -14.19
C VAL A 167 11.20 -10.63 -14.14
N LYS A 168 12.08 -10.26 -15.07
CA LYS A 168 13.51 -10.65 -15.12
C LYS A 168 14.43 -9.45 -15.22
N SER A 169 13.95 -8.35 -15.75
CA SER A 169 14.65 -7.07 -15.83
C SER A 169 13.63 -5.96 -16.07
N CYS A 170 14.06 -4.72 -16.00
CA CYS A 170 13.28 -3.59 -16.46
C CYS A 170 14.13 -2.59 -17.22
N ASP A 171 13.50 -1.88 -18.13
CA ASP A 171 14.07 -0.72 -18.78
C ASP A 171 13.83 0.49 -17.88
N ILE A 172 14.88 1.24 -17.58
CA ILE A 172 14.84 2.47 -16.82
C ILE A 172 15.40 3.62 -17.64
N ALA A 173 14.96 4.83 -17.34
CA ALA A 173 15.52 6.04 -17.93
C ALA A 173 15.55 7.18 -16.91
N GLU A 174 16.48 8.08 -17.10
CA GLU A 174 16.51 9.35 -16.41
C GLU A 174 15.56 10.33 -17.10
N ILE A 175 14.80 11.09 -16.33
CA ILE A 175 13.95 12.17 -16.82
C ILE A 175 14.84 13.38 -17.15
N SER A 176 14.69 13.97 -18.34
CA SER A 176 15.41 15.16 -18.73
C SER A 176 15.08 16.36 -17.80
N GLU A 177 15.95 17.36 -17.75
CA GLU A 177 15.76 18.54 -16.92
C GLU A 177 14.47 19.31 -17.23
N ASP A 178 14.07 19.33 -18.51
CA ASP A 178 12.81 19.94 -18.99
C ASP A 178 11.56 19.10 -18.66
N LYS A 179 11.71 17.89 -18.12
CA LYS A 179 10.65 16.91 -17.79
C LYS A 179 9.79 16.47 -18.98
N GLN A 180 10.22 16.70 -20.18
CA GLN A 180 9.45 16.38 -21.40
C GLN A 180 9.95 15.12 -22.09
N ASN A 181 11.22 14.76 -21.85
CA ASN A 181 11.86 13.64 -22.52
C ASN A 181 12.50 12.68 -21.53
N LEU A 182 12.76 11.47 -21.99
CA LEU A 182 13.58 10.48 -21.28
C LEU A 182 14.95 10.40 -21.94
N ASN A 183 15.98 10.41 -21.13
CA ASN A 183 17.35 10.16 -21.57
C ASN A 183 17.54 8.70 -21.99
N GLN A 184 18.77 8.30 -22.28
CA GLN A 184 19.10 6.94 -22.74
C GLN A 184 18.47 5.87 -21.84
N ILE A 185 17.69 4.99 -22.46
CA ILE A 185 17.12 3.82 -21.79
C ILE A 185 18.23 2.80 -21.47
N LYS A 186 18.25 2.32 -20.22
CA LYS A 186 19.15 1.26 -19.74
C LYS A 186 18.33 0.09 -19.21
N ASN A 187 18.80 -1.13 -19.48
CA ASN A 187 18.18 -2.32 -18.91
C ASN A 187 18.88 -2.71 -17.61
N ILE A 188 18.10 -2.99 -16.57
CA ILE A 188 18.61 -3.43 -15.26
C ILE A 188 17.95 -4.78 -14.92
N GLU A 189 18.76 -5.75 -14.50
CA GLU A 189 18.30 -7.03 -14.03
C GLU A 189 17.55 -6.86 -12.68
N CYS A 190 16.32 -7.37 -12.61
CA CYS A 190 15.51 -7.40 -11.39
C CYS A 190 14.55 -8.59 -11.44
N ASP A 191 14.05 -9.02 -10.30
CA ASP A 191 13.06 -10.10 -10.19
C ASP A 191 11.73 -9.66 -9.59
N CYS A 192 11.67 -8.43 -9.07
CA CYS A 192 10.43 -7.75 -8.73
C CYS A 192 10.55 -6.23 -8.85
N ILE A 193 9.42 -5.56 -9.09
CA ILE A 193 9.28 -4.10 -9.13
C ILE A 193 8.17 -3.71 -8.16
N CYS A 194 8.55 -3.02 -7.09
CA CYS A 194 7.64 -2.53 -6.06
C CYS A 194 7.27 -1.08 -6.37
N VAL A 195 6.00 -0.81 -6.61
CA VAL A 195 5.54 0.47 -7.17
C VAL A 195 4.72 1.26 -6.15
N SER A 196 4.97 2.55 -6.04
CA SER A 196 4.16 3.47 -5.24
C SER A 196 4.00 4.81 -5.96
N GLY A 197 2.77 5.09 -6.39
CA GLY A 197 2.41 6.31 -7.10
C GLY A 197 1.60 7.32 -6.28
N PHE A 198 1.63 7.22 -4.97
CA PHE A 198 0.84 8.00 -4.02
C PHE A 198 -0.34 7.23 -3.41
N TRP A 199 -1.10 7.89 -2.54
CA TRP A 199 -2.24 7.31 -1.82
C TRP A 199 -3.52 8.08 -2.11
N THR A 200 -4.65 7.37 -2.27
CA THR A 200 -5.98 7.99 -2.44
C THR A 200 -7.03 7.27 -1.62
#